data_8c3e150e3c3884f8d87f4562aafb0e5d
#
_entry.id   8c3e150e3c3884f8d87f4562aafb0e5d
#
_cell.length_a   1.000
_cell.length_b   1.000
_cell.length_c   1.000
_cell.angle_alpha   90.00
_cell.angle_beta   90.00
_cell.angle_gamma   90.00
#
_symmetry.space_group_name_H-M   'P 1'
#
loop_
_entity.id
_entity.type
_entity.pdbx_description
1 polymer ?
#
loop_
_entity_poly.entity_id
_entity_poly.type
_entity_poly.pdbx_seq_one_letter_code
_entity_poly.pdbx_strand_id
1 'polypeptide(L)'
;MFEVLFALLPMVILVIAMGICKWPGDKSSLLTLVITVMLATFAFGIPTREIGFTLINSTARACITILSVIWMAVFSYNILLDSGKIEVLKDQLATISTDRSVQVLLITWGFGGLLEGMAGYGTSVAIPAAILVTLGFRPLFAVLVSLIANSEPTTFGAVGIAETVLMEETGCPLPELCKATIQQLYPFIFLIPITLAILADRRRQALLKNILLGTLVGGVSFLAQYATAVYLGPEMPAILGSICSIIIIIAWSRWTEKSDIIPTKHSPRQIYQAWSVYGLIIFFILLAIPFNFRATSLLLFAGAFIGGRIQGVTTSRQFTLLGQTLVQIRSTIIMVIALVGISALMEISGMVQLLADTLTSISGKYYAFWSPLVGEIGTFITGSGTSANILFGKLQAGIAANMDIDPSWLAAANTTGTTAGKIISPQSIAIAASACQLQGQEGGILKRAFPYALVYGIILGIIVFIG
;
A
#
# COMPACT_ATOMS: atom_id res chain seq x y z
N MET A 1 26.41 24.25 -7.53
CA MET A 1 26.88 22.91 -7.05
C MET A 1 26.59 22.70 -5.55
N PHE A 2 26.97 23.65 -4.65
CA PHE A 2 26.70 23.53 -3.21
C PHE A 2 25.18 23.53 -2.88
N GLU A 3 24.38 24.36 -3.56
CA GLU A 3 22.93 24.42 -3.35
C GLU A 3 22.24 23.07 -3.67
N VAL A 4 22.67 22.41 -4.73
CA VAL A 4 22.16 21.06 -5.10
C VAL A 4 22.49 20.04 -4.01
N LEU A 5 23.70 20.10 -3.44
CA LEU A 5 24.09 19.22 -2.34
C LEU A 5 23.22 19.48 -1.09
N PHE A 6 22.94 20.74 -0.77
CA PHE A 6 22.05 21.11 0.34
C PHE A 6 20.60 20.69 0.08
N ALA A 7 20.10 20.83 -1.16
CA ALA A 7 18.77 20.38 -1.53
C ALA A 7 18.61 18.86 -1.44
N LEU A 8 19.66 18.09 -1.76
CA LEU A 8 19.66 16.63 -1.69
C LEU A 8 19.79 16.11 -0.25
N LEU A 9 20.37 16.89 0.66
CA LEU A 9 20.74 16.45 2.00
C LEU A 9 19.59 15.89 2.83
N PRO A 10 18.36 16.47 2.85
CA PRO A 10 17.22 15.87 3.57
C PRO A 10 16.92 14.44 3.12
N MET A 11 16.90 14.18 1.81
CA MET A 11 16.64 12.85 1.27
C MET A 11 17.76 11.86 1.63
N VAL A 12 19.01 12.29 1.49
CA VAL A 12 20.19 11.47 1.81
C VAL A 12 20.23 11.11 3.30
N ILE A 13 19.89 12.05 4.19
CA ILE A 13 19.84 11.79 5.65
C ILE A 13 18.78 10.76 5.96
N LEU A 14 17.58 10.86 5.38
CA LEU A 14 16.53 9.84 5.57
C LEU A 14 17.00 8.45 5.11
N VAL A 15 17.61 8.37 3.91
CA VAL A 15 18.15 7.14 3.36
C VAL A 15 19.21 6.53 4.28
N ILE A 16 20.15 7.34 4.76
CA ILE A 16 21.23 6.87 5.65
C ILE A 16 20.66 6.48 7.02
N ALA A 17 19.83 7.34 7.64
CA ALA A 17 19.32 7.10 8.98
C ALA A 17 18.43 5.83 9.04
N MET A 18 17.51 5.68 8.09
CA MET A 18 16.59 4.55 8.07
C MET A 18 17.19 3.30 7.40
N GLY A 19 17.87 3.47 6.25
CA GLY A 19 18.39 2.34 5.46
C GLY A 19 19.69 1.75 6.02
N ILE A 20 20.66 2.61 6.38
CA ILE A 20 21.99 2.17 6.83
C ILE A 20 22.04 2.06 8.36
N CYS A 21 21.68 3.14 9.08
CA CYS A 21 21.73 3.17 10.54
C CYS A 21 20.56 2.40 11.19
N LYS A 22 19.53 2.02 10.42
CA LYS A 22 18.34 1.31 10.87
C LYS A 22 17.60 2.00 12.01
N TRP A 23 17.60 3.32 12.02
CA TRP A 23 16.84 4.10 12.99
C TRP A 23 15.34 4.00 12.71
N PRO A 24 14.49 4.06 13.76
CA PRO A 24 13.04 4.15 13.59
C PRO A 24 12.63 5.36 12.74
N GLY A 25 11.57 5.19 11.93
CA GLY A 25 11.11 6.21 10.99
C GLY A 25 10.72 7.55 11.64
N ASP A 26 10.13 7.52 12.82
CA ASP A 26 9.77 8.71 13.62
C ASP A 26 11.01 9.52 14.02
N LYS A 27 12.06 8.86 14.52
CA LYS A 27 13.31 9.53 14.90
C LYS A 27 14.07 10.08 13.70
N SER A 28 14.16 9.28 12.63
CA SER A 28 14.85 9.68 11.40
C SER A 28 14.18 10.88 10.74
N SER A 29 12.86 10.88 10.64
CA SER A 29 12.09 11.97 10.03
C SER A 29 12.15 13.24 10.88
N LEU A 30 12.10 13.15 12.22
CA LEU A 30 12.27 14.31 13.09
C LEU A 30 13.67 14.93 12.96
N LEU A 31 14.73 14.12 12.98
CA LEU A 31 16.09 14.62 12.75
C LEU A 31 16.20 15.34 11.42
N THR A 32 15.66 14.71 10.36
CA THR A 32 15.69 15.30 9.03
C THR A 32 14.89 16.58 8.94
N LEU A 33 13.73 16.67 9.60
CA LEU A 33 12.94 17.89 9.67
C LEU A 33 13.74 19.04 10.31
N VAL A 34 14.41 18.79 11.42
CA VAL A 34 15.25 19.80 12.08
C VAL A 34 16.34 20.29 11.12
N ILE A 35 17.03 19.39 10.44
CA ILE A 35 18.07 19.75 9.46
C ILE A 35 17.46 20.50 8.28
N THR A 36 16.29 20.11 7.78
CA THR A 36 15.60 20.81 6.69
C THR A 36 15.21 22.23 7.10
N VAL A 37 14.74 22.44 8.34
CA VAL A 37 14.49 23.78 8.89
C VAL A 37 15.77 24.63 8.90
N MET A 38 16.90 24.06 9.33
CA MET A 38 18.18 24.75 9.32
C MET A 38 18.63 25.12 7.90
N LEU A 39 18.50 24.19 6.95
CA LEU A 39 18.83 24.43 5.55
C LEU A 39 17.95 25.51 4.95
N ALA A 40 16.62 25.42 5.13
CA ALA A 40 15.68 26.43 4.64
C ALA A 40 16.00 27.83 5.18
N THR A 41 16.37 27.93 6.48
CA THR A 41 16.70 29.21 7.12
C THR A 41 18.06 29.74 6.65
N PHE A 42 19.12 28.94 6.76
CA PHE A 42 20.49 29.45 6.63
C PHE A 42 21.07 29.31 5.20
N ALA A 43 20.68 28.27 4.46
CA ALA A 43 21.18 28.03 3.11
C ALA A 43 20.29 28.66 2.03
N PHE A 44 18.96 28.64 2.24
CA PHE A 44 17.97 29.13 1.27
C PHE A 44 17.30 30.44 1.70
N GLY A 45 17.60 30.98 2.88
CA GLY A 45 17.21 32.33 3.30
C GLY A 45 15.71 32.50 3.57
N ILE A 46 14.97 31.44 3.86
CA ILE A 46 13.53 31.50 4.13
C ILE A 46 13.27 32.09 5.51
N PRO A 47 12.40 33.13 5.63
CA PRO A 47 12.08 33.74 6.92
C PRO A 47 11.50 32.72 7.90
N THR A 48 11.89 32.78 9.16
CA THR A 48 11.41 31.86 10.22
C THR A 48 9.89 31.91 10.41
N ARG A 49 9.27 33.08 10.16
CA ARG A 49 7.81 33.23 10.19
C ARG A 49 7.13 32.40 9.11
N GLU A 50 7.67 32.36 7.91
CA GLU A 50 7.16 31.60 6.78
C GLU A 50 7.32 30.09 7.02
N ILE A 51 8.48 29.68 7.54
CA ILE A 51 8.75 28.30 7.97
C ILE A 51 7.69 27.87 9.00
N GLY A 52 7.47 28.67 10.06
CA GLY A 52 6.47 28.37 11.10
C GLY A 52 5.06 28.23 10.53
N PHE A 53 4.64 29.14 9.66
CA PHE A 53 3.33 29.10 9.02
C PHE A 53 3.18 27.86 8.12
N THR A 54 4.19 27.53 7.34
CA THR A 54 4.21 26.35 6.47
C THR A 54 4.11 25.06 7.28
N LEU A 55 4.85 24.93 8.38
CA LEU A 55 4.80 23.75 9.25
C LEU A 55 3.44 23.59 9.93
N ILE A 56 2.82 24.66 10.40
CA ILE A 56 1.49 24.61 11.02
C ILE A 56 0.44 24.16 9.99
N ASN A 57 0.42 24.77 8.80
CA ASN A 57 -0.54 24.44 7.75
C ASN A 57 -0.35 23.02 7.22
N SER A 58 0.88 22.60 6.97
CA SER A 58 1.18 21.24 6.51
C SER A 58 0.81 20.18 7.55
N THR A 59 1.07 20.45 8.84
CA THR A 59 0.65 19.58 9.95
C THR A 59 -0.86 19.48 10.06
N ALA A 60 -1.58 20.62 9.99
CA ALA A 60 -3.05 20.63 10.06
C ALA A 60 -3.66 19.84 8.90
N ARG A 61 -3.16 20.03 7.68
CA ARG A 61 -3.57 19.26 6.50
C ARG A 61 -3.31 17.77 6.72
N ALA A 62 -2.10 17.37 7.10
CA ALA A 62 -1.75 15.97 7.35
C ALA A 62 -2.65 15.31 8.41
N CYS A 63 -3.01 16.03 9.49
CA CYS A 63 -3.91 15.51 10.52
C CYS A 63 -5.33 15.22 9.97
N ILE A 64 -5.86 16.12 9.15
CA ILE A 64 -7.24 16.03 8.65
C ILE A 64 -7.35 15.00 7.52
N THR A 65 -6.44 15.02 6.56
CA THR A 65 -6.58 14.23 5.32
C THR A 65 -5.88 12.89 5.39
N ILE A 66 -4.71 12.81 6.02
CA ILE A 66 -3.88 11.60 6.03
C ILE A 66 -4.08 10.81 7.33
N LEU A 67 -3.80 11.44 8.47
CA LEU A 67 -3.76 10.74 9.76
C LEU A 67 -5.14 10.30 10.24
N SER A 68 -6.19 11.05 9.93
CA SER A 68 -7.57 10.66 10.26
C SER A 68 -7.98 9.37 9.54
N VAL A 69 -7.63 9.22 8.25
CA VAL A 69 -7.92 8.01 7.47
C VAL A 69 -7.12 6.82 8.00
N ILE A 70 -5.82 7.01 8.24
CA ILE A 70 -4.95 5.99 8.84
C ILE A 70 -5.52 5.50 10.19
N TRP A 71 -5.91 6.43 11.05
CA TRP A 71 -6.47 6.11 12.36
C TRP A 71 -7.73 5.26 12.25
N MET A 72 -8.68 5.64 11.39
CA MET A 72 -9.94 4.92 11.22
C MET A 72 -9.75 3.56 10.51
N ALA A 73 -8.82 3.46 9.57
CA ALA A 73 -8.49 2.19 8.92
C ALA A 73 -7.93 1.18 9.92
N VAL A 74 -6.96 1.58 10.75
CA VAL A 74 -6.40 0.71 11.80
C VAL A 74 -7.44 0.40 12.89
N PHE A 75 -8.30 1.36 13.25
CA PHE A 75 -9.40 1.15 14.18
C PHE A 75 -10.39 0.07 13.69
N SER A 76 -10.76 0.09 12.41
CA SER A 76 -11.64 -0.92 11.82
C SER A 76 -11.07 -2.34 11.94
N TYR A 77 -9.77 -2.47 11.72
CA TYR A 77 -9.05 -3.72 11.90
C TYR A 77 -8.98 -4.16 13.36
N ASN A 78 -8.71 -3.24 14.29
CA ASN A 78 -8.66 -3.52 15.72
C ASN A 78 -10.01 -4.01 16.27
N ILE A 79 -11.12 -3.50 15.74
CA ILE A 79 -12.46 -4.04 16.05
C ILE A 79 -12.59 -5.50 15.61
N LEU A 80 -12.15 -5.83 14.41
CA LEU A 80 -12.20 -7.19 13.88
C LEU A 80 -11.34 -8.16 14.70
N LEU A 81 -10.19 -7.69 15.19
CA LEU A 81 -9.32 -8.46 16.10
C LEU A 81 -9.98 -8.66 17.46
N ASP A 82 -10.46 -7.58 18.10
CA ASP A 82 -11.05 -7.61 19.45
C ASP A 82 -12.31 -8.48 19.52
N SER A 83 -13.11 -8.48 18.46
CA SER A 83 -14.31 -9.34 18.35
C SER A 83 -13.99 -10.82 18.10
N GLY A 84 -12.73 -11.18 17.79
CA GLY A 84 -12.34 -12.53 17.37
C GLY A 84 -12.88 -12.95 16.01
N LYS A 85 -13.55 -12.06 15.28
CA LYS A 85 -14.18 -12.40 14.00
C LYS A 85 -13.19 -12.64 12.86
N ILE A 86 -11.95 -12.21 13.01
CA ILE A 86 -10.87 -12.53 12.06
C ILE A 86 -10.68 -14.05 11.93
N GLU A 87 -10.83 -14.81 13.01
CA GLU A 87 -10.69 -16.27 12.98
C GLU A 87 -11.82 -16.93 12.18
N VAL A 88 -13.04 -16.38 12.26
CA VAL A 88 -14.18 -16.85 11.43
C VAL A 88 -13.89 -16.66 9.94
N LEU A 89 -13.30 -15.50 9.56
CA LEU A 89 -12.91 -15.24 8.17
C LEU A 89 -11.80 -16.18 7.71
N LYS A 90 -10.78 -16.40 8.54
CA LYS A 90 -9.69 -17.34 8.25
C LYS A 90 -10.21 -18.76 8.04
N ASP A 91 -11.03 -19.27 8.95
CA ASP A 91 -11.60 -20.62 8.87
C ASP A 91 -12.47 -20.77 7.62
N GLN A 92 -13.29 -19.77 7.30
CA GLN A 92 -14.11 -19.77 6.10
C GLN A 92 -13.27 -19.90 4.83
N LEU A 93 -12.20 -19.12 4.71
CA LEU A 93 -11.33 -19.13 3.53
C LEU A 93 -10.53 -20.43 3.42
N ALA A 94 -10.12 -20.99 4.55
CA ALA A 94 -9.37 -22.24 4.61
C ALA A 94 -10.16 -23.47 4.12
N THR A 95 -11.48 -23.41 4.16
CA THR A 95 -12.35 -24.54 3.79
C THR A 95 -12.85 -24.52 2.34
N ILE A 96 -12.49 -23.49 1.55
CA ILE A 96 -13.05 -23.29 0.19
C ILE A 96 -12.46 -24.28 -0.82
N SER A 97 -11.18 -24.63 -0.72
CA SER A 97 -10.48 -25.47 -1.71
C SER A 97 -9.33 -26.23 -1.09
N THR A 98 -9.06 -27.41 -1.63
CA THR A 98 -7.86 -28.22 -1.32
C THR A 98 -6.74 -28.04 -2.33
N ASP A 99 -6.99 -27.39 -3.46
CA ASP A 99 -5.99 -27.10 -4.49
C ASP A 99 -5.03 -25.98 -4.02
N ARG A 100 -3.74 -26.27 -4.07
CA ARG A 100 -2.70 -25.37 -3.56
C ARG A 100 -2.65 -24.01 -4.27
N SER A 101 -2.86 -24.00 -5.60
CA SER A 101 -2.84 -22.76 -6.37
C SER A 101 -4.06 -21.90 -6.07
N VAL A 102 -5.23 -22.53 -5.92
CA VAL A 102 -6.47 -21.86 -5.49
C VAL A 102 -6.32 -21.29 -4.08
N GLN A 103 -5.79 -22.07 -3.12
CA GLN A 103 -5.56 -21.62 -1.74
C GLN A 103 -4.62 -20.40 -1.70
N VAL A 104 -3.48 -20.45 -2.39
CA VAL A 104 -2.53 -19.34 -2.42
C VAL A 104 -3.18 -18.08 -3.01
N LEU A 105 -3.84 -18.17 -4.17
CA LEU A 105 -4.51 -17.03 -4.78
C LEU A 105 -5.63 -16.48 -3.91
N LEU A 106 -6.48 -17.34 -3.35
CA LEU A 106 -7.59 -16.93 -2.51
C LEU A 106 -7.13 -16.17 -1.27
N ILE A 107 -6.08 -16.69 -0.60
CA ILE A 107 -5.61 -16.18 0.68
C ILE A 107 -4.70 -14.97 0.49
N THR A 108 -3.77 -15.00 -0.48
CA THR A 108 -2.80 -13.91 -0.60
C THR A 108 -3.28 -12.80 -1.53
N TRP A 109 -3.75 -13.12 -2.74
CA TRP A 109 -4.23 -12.13 -3.70
C TRP A 109 -5.63 -11.61 -3.35
N GLY A 110 -6.59 -12.52 -3.16
CA GLY A 110 -7.97 -12.15 -2.83
C GLY A 110 -8.09 -11.54 -1.44
N PHE A 111 -7.89 -12.34 -0.39
CA PHE A 111 -8.11 -11.88 0.98
C PHE A 111 -6.99 -10.92 1.46
N GLY A 112 -5.74 -11.20 1.12
CA GLY A 112 -4.62 -10.30 1.41
C GLY A 112 -4.79 -8.93 0.75
N GLY A 113 -5.19 -8.89 -0.53
CA GLY A 113 -5.50 -7.65 -1.25
C GLY A 113 -6.67 -6.89 -0.63
N LEU A 114 -7.73 -7.60 -0.18
CA LEU A 114 -8.84 -6.98 0.54
C LEU A 114 -8.38 -6.36 1.86
N LEU A 115 -7.55 -7.06 2.64
CA LEU A 115 -6.98 -6.52 3.87
C LEU A 115 -6.09 -5.28 3.61
N GLU A 116 -5.32 -5.28 2.52
CA GLU A 116 -4.51 -4.12 2.14
C GLU A 116 -5.40 -2.94 1.74
N GLY A 117 -6.41 -3.19 0.91
CA GLY A 117 -7.36 -2.17 0.49
C GLY A 117 -8.12 -1.52 1.65
N MET A 118 -8.44 -2.29 2.69
CA MET A 118 -9.21 -1.80 3.85
C MET A 118 -8.36 -1.20 4.95
N ALA A 119 -7.25 -1.84 5.31
CA ALA A 119 -6.49 -1.50 6.51
C ALA A 119 -5.00 -1.22 6.26
N GLY A 120 -4.35 -1.91 5.33
CA GLY A 120 -2.91 -1.79 5.09
C GLY A 120 -2.05 -2.24 6.28
N TYR A 121 -0.97 -1.53 6.55
CA TYR A 121 -0.10 -1.63 7.74
C TYR A 121 0.51 -3.02 8.01
N GLY A 122 0.73 -3.83 6.96
CA GLY A 122 1.40 -5.12 7.04
C GLY A 122 0.51 -6.29 7.50
N THR A 123 -0.74 -6.03 7.88
CA THR A 123 -1.72 -7.08 8.22
C THR A 123 -2.02 -7.97 7.03
N SER A 124 -2.05 -7.39 5.85
CA SER A 124 -2.22 -8.00 4.53
C SER A 124 -1.11 -8.95 4.10
N VAL A 125 0.04 -8.91 4.76
CA VAL A 125 1.13 -9.88 4.57
C VAL A 125 1.15 -10.90 5.70
N ALA A 126 1.06 -10.44 6.96
CA ALA A 126 1.17 -11.29 8.14
C ALA A 126 0.06 -12.35 8.21
N ILE A 127 -1.20 -11.93 8.01
CA ILE A 127 -2.36 -12.81 8.16
C ILE A 127 -2.41 -13.87 7.05
N PRO A 128 -2.31 -13.52 5.76
CA PRO A 128 -2.24 -14.51 4.69
C PRO A 128 -1.08 -15.50 4.86
N ALA A 129 0.10 -15.02 5.23
CA ALA A 129 1.25 -15.89 5.48
C ALA A 129 0.98 -16.89 6.61
N ALA A 130 0.43 -16.42 7.75
CA ALA A 130 0.08 -17.28 8.87
C ALA A 130 -1.00 -18.32 8.48
N ILE A 131 -2.04 -17.93 7.73
CA ILE A 131 -3.08 -18.88 7.25
C ILE A 131 -2.44 -19.95 6.36
N LEU A 132 -1.58 -19.58 5.42
CA LEU A 132 -0.91 -20.54 4.56
C LEU A 132 -0.06 -21.55 5.36
N VAL A 133 0.60 -21.09 6.42
CA VAL A 133 1.34 -21.99 7.32
C VAL A 133 0.41 -23.00 8.01
N THR A 134 -0.76 -22.58 8.48
CA THR A 134 -1.76 -23.48 9.08
C THR A 134 -2.34 -24.50 8.07
N LEU A 135 -2.34 -24.17 6.78
CA LEU A 135 -2.71 -25.07 5.68
C LEU A 135 -1.56 -25.99 5.24
N GLY A 136 -0.42 -26.00 5.94
CA GLY A 136 0.70 -26.88 5.67
C GLY A 136 1.68 -26.39 4.59
N PHE A 137 1.65 -25.11 4.24
CA PHE A 137 2.69 -24.51 3.40
C PHE A 137 3.95 -24.22 4.24
N ARG A 138 5.12 -24.34 3.61
CA ARG A 138 6.39 -24.00 4.26
C ARG A 138 6.39 -22.51 4.66
N PRO A 139 6.80 -22.15 5.89
CA PRO A 139 6.74 -20.75 6.37
C PRO A 139 7.43 -19.75 5.43
N LEU A 140 8.63 -20.09 4.93
CA LEU A 140 9.37 -19.24 4.01
C LEU A 140 8.65 -19.01 2.66
N PHE A 141 7.96 -20.03 2.15
CA PHE A 141 7.13 -19.92 0.95
C PHE A 141 5.92 -19.02 1.22
N ALA A 142 5.22 -19.24 2.34
CA ALA A 142 4.05 -18.45 2.73
C ALA A 142 4.38 -16.94 2.84
N VAL A 143 5.52 -16.62 3.48
CA VAL A 143 6.02 -15.25 3.57
C VAL A 143 6.30 -14.66 2.19
N LEU A 144 7.04 -15.38 1.34
CA LEU A 144 7.43 -14.90 0.02
C LEU A 144 6.21 -14.60 -0.87
N VAL A 145 5.25 -15.53 -0.97
CA VAL A 145 4.07 -15.32 -1.81
C VAL A 145 3.15 -14.23 -1.26
N SER A 146 3.09 -14.06 0.06
CA SER A 146 2.32 -12.98 0.68
C SER A 146 2.95 -11.60 0.42
N LEU A 147 4.29 -11.49 0.44
CA LEU A 147 4.99 -10.25 0.07
C LEU A 147 4.76 -9.88 -1.41
N ILE A 148 4.87 -10.86 -2.31
CA ILE A 148 4.65 -10.65 -3.75
C ILE A 148 3.19 -10.25 -4.01
N ALA A 149 2.22 -10.95 -3.41
CA ALA A 149 0.81 -10.65 -3.59
C ALA A 149 0.41 -9.27 -3.05
N ASN A 150 1.04 -8.83 -1.97
CA ASN A 150 0.73 -7.54 -1.33
C ASN A 150 1.31 -6.34 -2.08
N SER A 151 2.19 -6.54 -3.04
CA SER A 151 2.87 -5.43 -3.72
C SER A 151 1.88 -4.53 -4.46
N GLU A 152 1.12 -5.07 -5.38
CA GLU A 152 0.22 -4.33 -6.25
C GLU A 152 -0.91 -3.60 -5.48
N PRO A 153 -1.71 -4.25 -4.61
CA PRO A 153 -2.81 -3.57 -3.94
C PRO A 153 -2.37 -2.47 -2.97
N THR A 154 -1.08 -2.39 -2.63
CA THR A 154 -0.51 -1.33 -1.77
C THR A 154 -0.73 0.07 -2.35
N THR A 155 -0.77 0.22 -3.66
CA THR A 155 -0.99 1.50 -4.35
C THR A 155 -2.32 2.12 -3.98
N PHE A 156 -3.38 1.31 -3.92
CA PHE A 156 -4.71 1.71 -3.49
C PHE A 156 -5.03 1.21 -2.07
N GLY A 157 -3.99 0.92 -1.28
CA GLY A 157 -4.10 0.40 0.07
C GLY A 157 -4.66 1.42 1.05
N ALA A 158 -5.17 0.92 2.19
CA ALA A 158 -5.80 1.73 3.24
C ALA A 158 -6.76 2.78 2.65
N VAL A 159 -7.70 2.31 1.83
CA VAL A 159 -8.76 3.12 1.21
C VAL A 159 -8.17 4.23 0.32
N GLY A 160 -7.13 3.90 -0.46
CA GLY A 160 -6.55 4.80 -1.45
C GLY A 160 -5.73 5.96 -0.90
N ILE A 161 -5.26 5.86 0.34
CA ILE A 161 -4.51 6.95 0.99
C ILE A 161 -3.24 7.33 0.23
N ALA A 162 -2.55 6.38 -0.39
CA ALA A 162 -1.31 6.66 -1.12
C ALA A 162 -1.56 7.58 -2.32
N GLU A 163 -2.63 7.35 -3.08
CA GLU A 163 -3.04 8.19 -4.22
C GLU A 163 -3.55 9.56 -3.77
N THR A 164 -4.35 9.60 -2.70
CA THR A 164 -4.85 10.86 -2.15
C THR A 164 -3.69 11.75 -1.69
N VAL A 165 -2.70 11.17 -1.04
CA VAL A 165 -1.48 11.88 -0.62
C VAL A 165 -0.66 12.35 -1.83
N LEU A 166 -0.54 11.51 -2.86
CA LEU A 166 0.18 11.90 -4.08
C LEU A 166 -0.49 13.09 -4.76
N MET A 167 -1.83 13.10 -4.85
CA MET A 167 -2.60 14.26 -5.33
C MET A 167 -2.31 15.52 -4.49
N GLU A 168 -2.33 15.40 -3.16
CA GLU A 168 -2.09 16.55 -2.27
C GLU A 168 -0.68 17.11 -2.38
N GLU A 169 0.31 16.24 -2.56
CA GLU A 169 1.70 16.64 -2.68
C GLU A 169 2.02 17.22 -4.07
N THR A 170 1.46 16.66 -5.14
CA THR A 170 1.80 17.06 -6.51
C THR A 170 0.89 18.13 -7.09
N GLY A 171 -0.34 18.26 -6.58
CA GLY A 171 -1.39 19.07 -7.18
C GLY A 171 -2.00 18.48 -8.46
N CYS A 172 -1.58 17.28 -8.89
CA CYS A 172 -2.11 16.60 -10.06
C CYS A 172 -3.59 16.18 -9.83
N PRO A 173 -4.44 16.18 -10.85
CA PRO A 173 -5.83 15.75 -10.72
C PRO A 173 -5.93 14.27 -10.32
N LEU A 174 -6.70 13.96 -9.28
CA LEU A 174 -6.83 12.61 -8.76
C LEU A 174 -7.30 11.56 -9.79
N PRO A 175 -8.29 11.87 -10.68
CA PRO A 175 -8.69 10.91 -11.71
C PRO A 175 -7.57 10.56 -12.70
N GLU A 176 -6.72 11.52 -13.04
CA GLU A 176 -5.59 11.34 -13.94
C GLU A 176 -4.51 10.50 -13.28
N LEU A 177 -4.19 10.77 -12.01
CA LEU A 177 -3.28 9.95 -11.21
C LEU A 177 -3.76 8.51 -11.13
N CYS A 178 -5.01 8.27 -10.72
CA CYS A 178 -5.57 6.93 -10.60
C CYS A 178 -5.55 6.19 -11.96
N LYS A 179 -5.84 6.89 -13.05
CA LYS A 179 -5.78 6.33 -14.41
C LYS A 179 -4.36 5.96 -14.82
N ALA A 180 -3.40 6.86 -14.62
CA ALA A 180 -1.99 6.62 -14.92
C ALA A 180 -1.45 5.44 -14.10
N THR A 181 -1.76 5.41 -12.81
CA THR A 181 -1.37 4.35 -11.88
C THR A 181 -1.89 2.98 -12.34
N ILE A 182 -3.19 2.84 -12.63
CA ILE A 182 -3.74 1.54 -13.04
C ILE A 182 -3.22 1.11 -14.43
N GLN A 183 -2.91 2.05 -15.31
CA GLN A 183 -2.31 1.76 -16.61
C GLN A 183 -0.87 1.25 -16.46
N GLN A 184 -0.09 1.79 -15.54
CA GLN A 184 1.26 1.30 -15.26
C GLN A 184 1.25 -0.06 -14.54
N LEU A 185 0.26 -0.32 -13.69
CA LEU A 185 0.10 -1.58 -12.96
C LEU A 185 -0.49 -2.72 -13.81
N TYR A 186 -1.06 -2.41 -14.98
CA TYR A 186 -1.73 -3.38 -15.84
C TYR A 186 -0.99 -4.72 -15.99
N PRO A 187 0.29 -4.80 -16.35
CA PRO A 187 0.96 -6.09 -16.53
C PRO A 187 1.08 -6.87 -15.22
N PHE A 188 1.24 -6.18 -14.09
CA PHE A 188 1.46 -6.81 -12.78
C PHE A 188 0.19 -7.42 -12.22
N ILE A 189 -0.98 -6.82 -12.50
CA ILE A 189 -2.28 -7.39 -12.13
C ILE A 189 -2.50 -8.76 -12.77
N PHE A 190 -1.87 -9.03 -13.92
CA PHE A 190 -1.86 -10.35 -14.56
C PHE A 190 -0.67 -11.22 -14.12
N LEU A 191 0.53 -10.67 -14.13
CA LEU A 191 1.76 -11.43 -13.87
C LEU A 191 1.83 -11.97 -12.44
N ILE A 192 1.34 -11.20 -11.45
CA ILE A 192 1.41 -11.63 -10.06
C ILE A 192 0.52 -12.85 -9.80
N PRO A 193 -0.80 -12.87 -10.12
CA PRO A 193 -1.63 -14.05 -9.93
C PRO A 193 -1.11 -15.29 -10.66
N ILE A 194 -0.61 -15.13 -11.89
CA ILE A 194 0.02 -16.22 -12.65
C ILE A 194 1.25 -16.75 -11.91
N THR A 195 2.13 -15.86 -11.45
CA THR A 195 3.34 -16.22 -10.71
C THR A 195 3.00 -16.95 -9.42
N LEU A 196 2.03 -16.44 -8.64
CA LEU A 196 1.59 -17.05 -7.38
C LEU A 196 1.03 -18.47 -7.61
N ALA A 197 0.20 -18.67 -8.63
CA ALA A 197 -0.37 -19.96 -8.97
C ALA A 197 0.72 -20.97 -9.38
N ILE A 198 1.70 -20.56 -10.20
CA ILE A 198 2.83 -21.40 -10.64
C ILE A 198 3.75 -21.73 -9.45
N LEU A 199 4.03 -20.77 -8.57
CA LEU A 199 4.85 -20.99 -7.38
C LEU A 199 4.20 -21.97 -6.41
N ALA A 200 2.86 -21.97 -6.31
CA ALA A 200 2.08 -22.85 -5.43
C ALA A 200 2.11 -24.31 -5.89
N ASP A 201 2.02 -24.55 -7.19
CA ASP A 201 2.10 -25.88 -7.80
C ASP A 201 3.00 -25.86 -9.05
N ARG A 202 4.25 -26.28 -8.88
CA ARG A 202 5.28 -26.28 -9.93
C ARG A 202 5.24 -27.52 -10.85
N ARG A 203 4.26 -28.41 -10.68
CA ARG A 203 4.16 -29.59 -11.51
C ARG A 203 3.86 -29.19 -12.97
N ARG A 204 4.58 -29.79 -13.92
CA ARG A 204 4.41 -29.49 -15.35
C ARG A 204 2.97 -29.69 -15.83
N GLN A 205 2.26 -30.67 -15.27
CA GLN A 205 0.87 -30.95 -15.58
C GLN A 205 -0.10 -29.87 -15.09
N ALA A 206 0.25 -29.12 -14.03
CA ALA A 206 -0.54 -28.04 -13.48
C ALA A 206 -0.27 -26.68 -14.16
N LEU A 207 0.79 -26.56 -14.98
CA LEU A 207 1.26 -25.31 -15.53
C LEU A 207 0.17 -24.58 -16.33
N LEU A 208 -0.47 -25.27 -17.29
CA LEU A 208 -1.53 -24.66 -18.11
C LEU A 208 -2.72 -24.23 -17.26
N LYS A 209 -3.16 -25.07 -16.31
CA LYS A 209 -4.22 -24.75 -15.35
C LYS A 209 -3.87 -23.49 -14.55
N ASN A 210 -2.65 -23.40 -14.03
CA ASN A 210 -2.18 -22.29 -13.22
C ASN A 210 -2.09 -20.98 -14.01
N ILE A 211 -1.64 -21.03 -15.26
CA ILE A 211 -1.64 -19.87 -16.17
C ILE A 211 -3.07 -19.42 -16.45
N LEU A 212 -3.99 -20.34 -16.79
CA LEU A 212 -5.38 -20.02 -17.06
C LEU A 212 -6.07 -19.40 -15.83
N LEU A 213 -5.91 -20.03 -14.66
CA LEU A 213 -6.44 -19.51 -13.40
C LEU A 213 -5.88 -18.11 -13.08
N GLY A 214 -4.55 -17.94 -13.13
CA GLY A 214 -3.91 -16.65 -12.86
C GLY A 214 -4.33 -15.56 -13.86
N THR A 215 -4.46 -15.90 -15.15
CA THR A 215 -4.94 -14.97 -16.19
C THR A 215 -6.39 -14.58 -15.95
N LEU A 216 -7.25 -15.52 -15.61
CA LEU A 216 -8.66 -15.24 -15.31
C LEU A 216 -8.80 -14.34 -14.08
N VAL A 217 -8.09 -14.65 -13.01
CA VAL A 217 -8.08 -13.85 -11.79
C VAL A 217 -7.54 -12.45 -12.05
N GLY A 218 -6.40 -12.35 -12.76
CA GLY A 218 -5.82 -11.06 -13.15
C GLY A 218 -6.75 -10.24 -14.04
N GLY A 219 -7.41 -10.88 -15.03
CA GLY A 219 -8.34 -10.22 -15.94
C GLY A 219 -9.55 -9.63 -15.22
N VAL A 220 -10.18 -10.41 -14.34
CA VAL A 220 -11.32 -9.94 -13.54
C VAL A 220 -10.89 -8.86 -12.54
N SER A 221 -9.74 -9.03 -11.89
CA SER A 221 -9.17 -8.03 -10.99
C SER A 221 -8.90 -6.72 -11.73
N PHE A 222 -8.26 -6.78 -12.90
CA PHE A 222 -7.96 -5.59 -13.70
C PHE A 222 -9.21 -4.84 -14.13
N LEU A 223 -10.22 -5.54 -14.63
CA LEU A 223 -11.47 -4.90 -15.04
C LEU A 223 -12.15 -4.18 -13.88
N ALA A 224 -12.20 -4.81 -12.71
CA ALA A 224 -12.77 -4.21 -11.52
C ALA A 224 -11.94 -3.02 -11.02
N GLN A 225 -10.62 -3.15 -10.97
CA GLN A 225 -9.71 -2.08 -10.53
C GLN A 225 -9.71 -0.91 -11.51
N TYR A 226 -9.65 -1.17 -12.82
CA TYR A 226 -9.68 -0.12 -13.84
C TYR A 226 -10.99 0.67 -13.79
N ALA A 227 -12.12 -0.02 -13.77
CA ALA A 227 -13.42 0.63 -13.70
C ALA A 227 -13.55 1.48 -12.44
N THR A 228 -13.10 0.97 -11.30
CA THR A 228 -13.21 1.71 -10.03
C THR A 228 -12.21 2.86 -9.93
N ALA A 229 -10.97 2.69 -10.39
CA ALA A 229 -9.97 3.75 -10.41
C ALA A 229 -10.41 4.95 -11.27
N VAL A 230 -11.02 4.66 -12.43
CA VAL A 230 -11.42 5.71 -13.39
C VAL A 230 -12.74 6.39 -12.98
N TYR A 231 -13.72 5.63 -12.48
CA TYR A 231 -15.07 6.14 -12.26
C TYR A 231 -15.45 6.41 -10.80
N LEU A 232 -14.81 5.74 -9.84
CA LEU A 232 -15.20 5.83 -8.42
C LEU A 232 -14.13 6.51 -7.55
N GLY A 233 -12.85 6.46 -7.94
CA GLY A 233 -11.75 7.06 -7.20
C GLY A 233 -10.81 6.02 -6.56
N PRO A 234 -9.83 6.47 -5.76
CA PRO A 234 -8.74 5.63 -5.25
C PRO A 234 -9.16 4.68 -4.13
N GLU A 235 -10.32 4.89 -3.52
CA GLU A 235 -10.77 4.12 -2.35
C GLU A 235 -11.18 2.69 -2.70
N MET A 236 -11.60 2.44 -3.96
CA MET A 236 -12.28 1.22 -4.36
C MET A 236 -11.43 0.20 -5.12
N PRO A 237 -10.38 0.55 -5.87
CA PRO A 237 -9.70 -0.40 -6.77
C PRO A 237 -9.19 -1.66 -6.08
N ALA A 238 -8.40 -1.53 -5.00
CA ALA A 238 -7.88 -2.69 -4.26
C ALA A 238 -9.01 -3.52 -3.64
N ILE A 239 -10.06 -2.86 -3.12
CA ILE A 239 -11.19 -3.52 -2.45
C ILE A 239 -12.01 -4.33 -3.45
N LEU A 240 -12.53 -3.67 -4.51
CA LEU A 240 -13.41 -4.35 -5.48
C LEU A 240 -12.63 -5.31 -6.38
N GLY A 241 -11.39 -5.00 -6.73
CA GLY A 241 -10.50 -5.93 -7.40
C GLY A 241 -10.30 -7.23 -6.63
N SER A 242 -10.09 -7.12 -5.31
CA SER A 242 -9.93 -8.27 -4.42
C SER A 242 -11.22 -9.07 -4.24
N ILE A 243 -12.36 -8.41 -4.06
CA ILE A 243 -13.68 -9.08 -3.93
C ILE A 243 -14.00 -9.84 -5.22
N CYS A 244 -13.85 -9.21 -6.37
CA CYS A 244 -14.08 -9.86 -7.66
C CYS A 244 -13.12 -11.04 -7.87
N SER A 245 -11.86 -10.90 -7.43
CA SER A 245 -10.88 -11.99 -7.44
C SER A 245 -11.32 -13.16 -6.54
N ILE A 246 -11.78 -12.89 -5.33
CA ILE A 246 -12.30 -13.93 -4.42
C ILE A 246 -13.47 -14.67 -5.09
N ILE A 247 -14.42 -13.94 -5.65
CA ILE A 247 -15.61 -14.54 -6.30
C ILE A 247 -15.20 -15.46 -7.44
N ILE A 248 -14.32 -15.00 -8.34
CA ILE A 248 -13.91 -15.81 -9.51
C ILE A 248 -13.05 -17.01 -9.10
N ILE A 249 -12.21 -16.89 -8.07
CA ILE A 249 -11.42 -18.01 -7.52
C ILE A 249 -12.34 -19.07 -6.93
N ILE A 250 -13.37 -18.68 -6.18
CA ILE A 250 -14.38 -19.60 -5.62
C ILE A 250 -15.17 -20.28 -6.74
N ALA A 251 -15.61 -19.52 -7.76
CA ALA A 251 -16.31 -20.07 -8.91
C ALA A 251 -15.45 -21.08 -9.67
N TRP A 252 -14.17 -20.77 -9.88
CA TRP A 252 -13.21 -21.69 -10.51
C TRP A 252 -13.04 -22.97 -9.69
N SER A 253 -12.84 -22.86 -8.39
CA SER A 253 -12.69 -24.02 -7.52
C SER A 253 -13.92 -24.94 -7.60
N ARG A 254 -15.12 -24.39 -7.51
CA ARG A 254 -16.36 -25.16 -7.61
C ARG A 254 -16.59 -25.81 -8.97
N TRP A 255 -16.06 -25.21 -10.03
CA TRP A 255 -16.17 -25.76 -11.38
C TRP A 255 -15.17 -26.89 -11.63
N THR A 256 -13.94 -26.75 -11.10
CA THR A 256 -12.84 -27.68 -11.37
C THR A 256 -12.67 -28.77 -10.32
N GLU A 257 -13.02 -28.48 -9.08
CA GLU A 257 -12.91 -29.42 -7.97
C GLU A 257 -14.30 -30.05 -7.72
N LYS A 258 -14.41 -31.34 -8.03
CA LYS A 258 -15.60 -32.15 -7.66
C LYS A 258 -15.59 -32.57 -6.19
N SER A 259 -14.76 -31.95 -5.36
CA SER A 259 -14.57 -32.35 -3.97
C SER A 259 -15.75 -31.92 -3.09
N ASP A 260 -16.09 -32.76 -2.12
CA ASP A 260 -17.04 -32.46 -1.08
C ASP A 260 -16.67 -31.14 -0.38
N ILE A 261 -17.64 -30.24 -0.31
CA ILE A 261 -17.49 -28.96 0.40
C ILE A 261 -17.12 -29.29 1.84
N ILE A 262 -15.93 -28.89 2.29
CA ILE A 262 -15.57 -29.01 3.69
C ILE A 262 -16.56 -28.14 4.47
N PRO A 263 -17.44 -28.71 5.31
CA PRO A 263 -18.47 -27.94 5.99
C PRO A 263 -17.80 -26.89 6.87
N THR A 264 -18.23 -25.64 6.74
CA THR A 264 -17.76 -24.56 7.61
C THR A 264 -18.20 -24.84 9.04
N LYS A 265 -17.29 -24.65 10.00
CA LYS A 265 -17.60 -24.81 11.43
C LYS A 265 -18.49 -23.69 11.98
N HIS A 266 -18.72 -22.65 11.17
CA HIS A 266 -19.41 -21.42 11.58
C HIS A 266 -20.81 -21.32 11.00
N SER A 267 -21.75 -20.83 11.81
CA SER A 267 -23.12 -20.57 11.37
C SER A 267 -23.17 -19.38 10.38
N PRO A 268 -24.19 -19.32 9.49
CA PRO A 268 -24.36 -18.17 8.58
C PRO A 268 -24.39 -16.83 9.29
N ARG A 269 -24.95 -16.79 10.51
CA ARG A 269 -24.98 -15.57 11.35
C ARG A 269 -23.58 -15.13 11.78
N GLN A 270 -22.71 -16.06 12.16
CA GLN A 270 -21.32 -15.76 12.53
C GLN A 270 -20.52 -15.23 11.33
N ILE A 271 -20.72 -15.81 10.15
CA ILE A 271 -20.11 -15.35 8.91
C ILE A 271 -20.57 -13.94 8.57
N TYR A 272 -21.90 -13.68 8.58
CA TYR A 272 -22.43 -12.33 8.36
C TYR A 272 -21.85 -11.31 9.35
N GLN A 273 -21.79 -11.65 10.63
CA GLN A 273 -21.18 -10.81 11.65
C GLN A 273 -19.70 -10.54 11.34
N ALA A 274 -18.95 -11.54 10.91
CA ALA A 274 -17.51 -11.37 10.60
C ALA A 274 -17.26 -10.39 9.44
N TRP A 275 -18.11 -10.41 8.41
CA TRP A 275 -18.03 -9.51 7.27
C TRP A 275 -18.63 -8.12 7.52
N SER A 276 -19.37 -7.90 8.62
CA SER A 276 -20.17 -6.67 8.82
C SER A 276 -19.37 -5.39 8.85
N VAL A 277 -18.17 -5.36 9.44
CA VAL A 277 -17.32 -4.17 9.49
C VAL A 277 -16.93 -3.75 8.07
N TYR A 278 -16.33 -4.65 7.31
CA TYR A 278 -15.87 -4.34 5.96
C TYR A 278 -17.02 -4.13 4.97
N GLY A 279 -18.09 -4.93 5.09
CA GLY A 279 -19.29 -4.76 4.26
C GLY A 279 -19.95 -3.39 4.45
N LEU A 280 -20.04 -2.91 5.68
CA LEU A 280 -20.59 -1.58 5.97
C LEU A 280 -19.66 -0.44 5.52
N ILE A 281 -18.36 -0.60 5.66
CA ILE A 281 -17.40 0.39 5.12
C ILE A 281 -17.58 0.54 3.62
N ILE A 282 -17.59 -0.57 2.87
CA ILE A 282 -17.81 -0.56 1.43
C ILE A 282 -19.17 0.07 1.09
N PHE A 283 -20.23 -0.33 1.80
CA PHE A 283 -21.56 0.23 1.62
C PHE A 283 -21.58 1.76 1.80
N PHE A 284 -20.99 2.29 2.87
CA PHE A 284 -20.96 3.73 3.11
C PHE A 284 -20.12 4.49 2.09
N ILE A 285 -18.98 3.94 1.65
CA ILE A 285 -18.17 4.58 0.62
C ILE A 285 -18.96 4.63 -0.70
N LEU A 286 -19.56 3.53 -1.13
CA LEU A 286 -20.37 3.48 -2.35
C LEU A 286 -21.60 4.43 -2.27
N LEU A 287 -22.23 4.50 -1.10
CA LEU A 287 -23.34 5.42 -0.86
C LEU A 287 -22.92 6.89 -0.93
N ALA A 288 -21.70 7.22 -0.55
CA ALA A 288 -21.17 8.58 -0.51
C ALA A 288 -20.80 9.14 -1.90
N ILE A 289 -20.46 8.27 -2.86
CA ILE A 289 -20.01 8.66 -4.22
C ILE A 289 -21.02 9.57 -4.94
N PRO A 290 -22.32 9.25 -5.05
CA PRO A 290 -23.28 10.08 -5.76
C PRO A 290 -23.45 11.49 -5.16
N PHE A 291 -23.13 11.63 -3.87
CA PHE A 291 -23.23 12.90 -3.13
C PHE A 291 -21.91 13.68 -3.12
N ASN A 292 -20.88 13.19 -3.77
CA ASN A 292 -19.52 13.75 -3.74
C ASN A 292 -18.98 13.99 -2.32
N PHE A 293 -19.39 13.13 -1.37
CA PHE A 293 -18.98 13.22 0.03
C PHE A 293 -17.67 12.50 0.23
N ARG A 294 -16.59 13.26 0.39
CA ARG A 294 -15.20 12.74 0.44
C ARG A 294 -14.59 12.66 1.84
N ALA A 295 -15.40 12.67 2.89
CA ALA A 295 -14.91 12.50 4.25
C ALA A 295 -14.64 11.02 4.57
N THR A 296 -13.68 10.41 3.90
CA THR A 296 -13.35 8.98 3.96
C THR A 296 -13.16 8.49 5.40
N SER A 297 -12.50 9.27 6.26
CA SER A 297 -12.32 8.92 7.68
C SER A 297 -13.65 8.76 8.44
N LEU A 298 -14.65 9.60 8.16
CA LEU A 298 -15.97 9.50 8.78
C LEU A 298 -16.74 8.26 8.30
N LEU A 299 -16.61 7.92 7.00
CA LEU A 299 -17.24 6.71 6.44
C LEU A 299 -16.63 5.44 7.02
N LEU A 300 -15.30 5.40 7.17
CA LEU A 300 -14.58 4.32 7.83
C LEU A 300 -15.02 4.20 9.30
N PHE A 301 -15.10 5.32 10.03
CA PHE A 301 -15.57 5.33 11.42
C PHE A 301 -16.99 4.78 11.53
N ALA A 302 -17.93 5.25 10.71
CA ALA A 302 -19.32 4.80 10.74
C ALA A 302 -19.43 3.29 10.46
N GLY A 303 -18.75 2.79 9.43
CA GLY A 303 -18.74 1.37 9.09
C GLY A 303 -18.12 0.50 10.18
N ALA A 304 -16.99 0.92 10.73
CA ALA A 304 -16.31 0.23 11.81
C ALA A 304 -17.14 0.23 13.10
N PHE A 305 -17.72 1.37 13.47
CA PHE A 305 -18.49 1.52 14.69
C PHE A 305 -19.77 0.70 14.66
N ILE A 306 -20.56 0.81 13.60
CA ILE A 306 -21.82 0.03 13.43
C ILE A 306 -21.49 -1.46 13.27
N GLY A 307 -20.51 -1.80 12.43
CA GLY A 307 -20.06 -3.18 12.24
C GLY A 307 -19.57 -3.82 13.54
N GLY A 308 -18.81 -3.09 14.34
CA GLY A 308 -18.35 -3.52 15.66
C GLY A 308 -19.51 -3.84 16.62
N ARG A 309 -20.59 -3.04 16.59
CA ARG A 309 -21.83 -3.35 17.35
C ARG A 309 -22.46 -4.65 16.90
N ILE A 310 -22.53 -4.88 15.60
CA ILE A 310 -23.05 -6.14 15.01
C ILE A 310 -22.16 -7.33 15.41
N GLN A 311 -20.85 -7.13 15.52
CA GLN A 311 -19.90 -8.15 15.99
C GLN A 311 -19.94 -8.40 17.50
N GLY A 312 -20.69 -7.59 18.25
CA GLY A 312 -20.88 -7.74 19.70
C GLY A 312 -19.92 -6.90 20.55
N VAL A 313 -19.09 -6.04 19.95
CA VAL A 313 -18.21 -5.13 20.68
C VAL A 313 -19.04 -4.01 21.32
N THR A 314 -18.94 -3.82 22.63
CA THR A 314 -19.70 -2.77 23.35
C THR A 314 -19.20 -1.37 22.97
N THR A 315 -20.09 -0.38 23.06
CA THR A 315 -19.74 1.02 22.74
C THR A 315 -18.54 1.52 23.58
N SER A 316 -18.54 1.22 24.88
CA SER A 316 -17.42 1.58 25.78
C SER A 316 -16.10 0.96 25.32
N ARG A 317 -16.14 -0.33 24.90
CA ARG A 317 -14.94 -1.02 24.40
C ARG A 317 -14.47 -0.41 23.08
N GLN A 318 -15.38 -0.01 22.19
CA GLN A 318 -15.02 0.64 20.92
C GLN A 318 -14.29 1.99 21.14
N PHE A 319 -14.77 2.82 22.09
CA PHE A 319 -14.06 4.06 22.45
C PHE A 319 -12.69 3.79 23.09
N THR A 320 -12.58 2.73 23.90
CA THR A 320 -11.27 2.28 24.42
C THR A 320 -10.34 1.88 23.28
N LEU A 321 -10.83 1.09 22.32
CA LEU A 321 -10.06 0.68 21.13
C LEU A 321 -9.65 1.87 20.27
N LEU A 322 -10.52 2.86 20.12
CA LEU A 322 -10.22 4.09 19.38
C LEU A 322 -9.02 4.84 19.99
N GLY A 323 -9.00 4.98 21.31
CA GLY A 323 -7.86 5.57 22.04
C GLY A 323 -6.60 4.69 21.97
N GLN A 324 -6.72 3.37 22.13
CA GLN A 324 -5.60 2.44 22.01
C GLN A 324 -4.99 2.46 20.61
N THR A 325 -5.83 2.57 19.56
CA THR A 325 -5.37 2.70 18.18
C THR A 325 -4.53 3.96 17.99
N LEU A 326 -4.92 5.09 18.58
CA LEU A 326 -4.15 6.33 18.49
C LEU A 326 -2.75 6.17 19.11
N VAL A 327 -2.66 5.50 20.25
CA VAL A 327 -1.38 5.17 20.89
C VAL A 327 -0.56 4.21 20.04
N GLN A 328 -1.21 3.22 19.43
CA GLN A 328 -0.58 2.24 18.54
C GLN A 328 0.11 2.90 17.33
N ILE A 329 -0.55 3.88 16.70
CA ILE A 329 -0.03 4.56 15.51
C ILE A 329 0.82 5.79 15.81
N ARG A 330 1.19 6.06 17.06
CA ARG A 330 1.93 7.28 17.47
C ARG A 330 3.20 7.52 16.68
N SER A 331 3.97 6.48 16.41
CA SER A 331 5.21 6.58 15.61
C SER A 331 4.91 6.97 14.17
N THR A 332 3.84 6.43 13.58
CA THR A 332 3.34 6.80 12.26
C THR A 332 2.89 8.26 12.23
N ILE A 333 2.20 8.74 13.27
CA ILE A 333 1.76 10.15 13.38
C ILE A 333 2.98 11.08 13.33
N ILE A 334 3.99 10.83 14.17
CA ILE A 334 5.21 11.63 14.22
C ILE A 334 5.91 11.61 12.85
N MET A 335 6.06 10.44 12.28
CA MET A 335 6.73 10.27 10.98
C MET A 335 6.01 11.03 9.87
N VAL A 336 4.69 10.89 9.73
CA VAL A 336 3.91 11.55 8.68
C VAL A 336 3.96 13.07 8.82
N ILE A 337 3.77 13.61 10.03
CA ILE A 337 3.88 15.06 10.27
C ILE A 337 5.26 15.59 9.87
N ALA A 338 6.32 14.87 10.27
CA ALA A 338 7.67 15.28 9.94
C ALA A 338 7.94 15.23 8.43
N LEU A 339 7.50 14.16 7.73
CA LEU A 339 7.70 14.03 6.28
C LEU A 339 6.93 15.07 5.48
N VAL A 340 5.67 15.36 5.84
CA VAL A 340 4.88 16.41 5.19
C VAL A 340 5.50 17.79 5.44
N GLY A 341 6.03 18.00 6.65
CA GLY A 341 6.79 19.22 6.96
C GLY A 341 8.07 19.36 6.13
N ILE A 342 8.85 18.28 5.96
CA ILE A 342 10.06 18.27 5.10
C ILE A 342 9.67 18.58 3.66
N SER A 343 8.67 17.91 3.10
CA SER A 343 8.19 18.12 1.73
C SER A 343 7.77 19.57 1.49
N ALA A 344 6.97 20.14 2.41
CA ALA A 344 6.51 21.51 2.32
C ALA A 344 7.66 22.54 2.42
N LEU A 345 8.64 22.32 3.30
CA LEU A 345 9.80 23.19 3.42
C LEU A 345 10.71 23.11 2.19
N MET A 346 10.93 21.93 1.64
CA MET A 346 11.72 21.75 0.41
C MET A 346 11.06 22.46 -0.79
N GLU A 347 9.72 22.49 -0.82
CA GLU A 347 8.97 23.20 -1.86
C GLU A 347 9.16 24.72 -1.75
N ILE A 348 8.84 25.34 -0.61
CA ILE A 348 8.93 26.81 -0.46
C ILE A 348 10.36 27.34 -0.57
N SER A 349 11.37 26.50 -0.26
CA SER A 349 12.77 26.86 -0.40
C SER A 349 13.33 26.68 -1.83
N GLY A 350 12.52 26.17 -2.78
CA GLY A 350 12.99 25.90 -4.14
C GLY A 350 13.88 24.68 -4.29
N MET A 351 14.12 23.92 -3.20
CA MET A 351 14.95 22.70 -3.23
C MET A 351 14.41 21.65 -4.22
N VAL A 352 13.07 21.48 -4.26
CA VAL A 352 12.44 20.52 -5.18
C VAL A 352 12.72 20.88 -6.62
N GLN A 353 12.53 22.16 -6.99
CA GLN A 353 12.80 22.64 -8.36
C GLN A 353 14.26 22.49 -8.74
N LEU A 354 15.16 22.87 -7.86
CA LEU A 354 16.61 22.75 -8.09
C LEU A 354 17.04 21.30 -8.33
N LEU A 355 16.47 20.35 -7.59
CA LEU A 355 16.71 18.92 -7.80
C LEU A 355 16.09 18.42 -9.10
N ALA A 356 14.88 18.86 -9.44
CA ALA A 356 14.23 18.52 -10.69
C ALA A 356 15.05 18.97 -11.91
N ASP A 357 15.51 20.23 -11.92
CA ASP A 357 16.33 20.79 -12.98
C ASP A 357 17.66 20.02 -13.12
N THR A 358 18.29 19.72 -11.98
CA THR A 358 19.57 18.99 -11.97
C THR A 358 19.42 17.56 -12.49
N LEU A 359 18.42 16.82 -11.99
CA LEU A 359 18.18 15.45 -12.40
C LEU A 359 17.80 15.38 -13.89
N THR A 360 16.97 16.31 -14.37
CA THR A 360 16.60 16.39 -15.78
C THR A 360 17.83 16.67 -16.66
N SER A 361 18.72 17.58 -16.23
CA SER A 361 19.93 17.91 -16.99
C SER A 361 20.93 16.74 -17.11
N ILE A 362 20.99 15.88 -16.08
CA ILE A 362 21.92 14.73 -16.04
C ILE A 362 21.33 13.52 -16.78
N SER A 363 20.08 13.19 -16.55
CA SER A 363 19.47 11.96 -17.05
C SER A 363 18.73 12.13 -18.39
N GLY A 364 18.35 13.37 -18.74
CA GLY A 364 17.57 13.64 -19.95
C GLY A 364 16.32 12.75 -20.03
N LYS A 365 15.95 12.35 -21.24
CA LYS A 365 14.78 11.49 -21.49
C LYS A 365 14.81 10.12 -20.79
N TYR A 366 15.98 9.65 -20.36
CA TYR A 366 16.11 8.35 -19.68
C TYR A 366 15.63 8.39 -18.23
N TYR A 367 15.35 9.58 -17.65
CA TYR A 367 14.82 9.67 -16.32
C TYR A 367 13.51 8.89 -16.16
N ALA A 368 12.63 8.92 -17.15
CA ALA A 368 11.36 8.20 -17.12
C ALA A 368 11.53 6.70 -16.82
N PHE A 369 12.58 6.06 -17.37
CA PHE A 369 12.91 4.66 -17.05
C PHE A 369 13.31 4.48 -15.58
N TRP A 370 14.06 5.42 -15.00
CA TRP A 370 14.56 5.34 -13.62
C TRP A 370 13.56 5.85 -12.58
N SER A 371 12.53 6.56 -13.01
CA SER A 371 11.54 7.21 -12.16
C SER A 371 10.88 6.23 -11.16
N PRO A 372 10.43 5.02 -11.53
CA PRO A 372 9.86 4.07 -10.57
C PRO A 372 10.84 3.61 -9.49
N LEU A 373 12.14 3.57 -9.79
CA LEU A 373 13.17 3.18 -8.83
C LEU A 373 13.24 4.16 -7.64
N VAL A 374 12.90 5.44 -7.86
CA VAL A 374 12.82 6.42 -6.77
C VAL A 374 11.73 6.03 -5.76
N GLY A 375 10.55 5.67 -6.23
CA GLY A 375 9.46 5.15 -5.38
C GLY A 375 9.82 3.82 -4.71
N GLU A 376 10.48 2.92 -5.45
CA GLU A 376 10.97 1.63 -4.94
C GLU A 376 11.94 1.82 -3.77
N ILE A 377 12.97 2.67 -3.94
CA ILE A 377 13.93 3.02 -2.88
C ILE A 377 13.21 3.69 -1.71
N GLY A 378 12.29 4.62 -1.98
CA GLY A 378 11.50 5.30 -0.97
C GLY A 378 10.74 4.31 -0.07
N THR A 379 10.07 3.34 -0.67
CA THR A 379 9.32 2.33 0.09
C THR A 379 10.24 1.27 0.73
N PHE A 380 11.31 0.88 0.07
CA PHE A 380 12.32 0.00 0.69
C PHE A 380 12.81 0.58 2.03
N ILE A 381 13.07 1.89 2.08
CA ILE A 381 13.61 2.56 3.25
C ILE A 381 12.50 2.82 4.29
N THR A 382 11.37 3.42 3.88
CA THR A 382 10.31 3.85 4.81
C THR A 382 9.36 2.74 5.21
N GLY A 383 9.28 1.68 4.42
CA GLY A 383 8.28 0.62 4.56
C GLY A 383 6.87 1.00 4.10
N SER A 384 6.67 2.21 3.57
CA SER A 384 5.36 2.80 3.30
C SER A 384 5.34 3.51 1.94
N GLY A 385 4.41 3.11 1.06
CA GLY A 385 4.18 3.79 -0.21
C GLY A 385 3.69 5.24 -0.01
N THR A 386 2.83 5.46 0.97
CA THR A 386 2.36 6.81 1.33
C THR A 386 3.53 7.73 1.71
N SER A 387 4.46 7.24 2.54
CA SER A 387 5.64 8.01 2.93
C SER A 387 6.57 8.30 1.75
N ALA A 388 6.75 7.35 0.83
CA ALA A 388 7.52 7.55 -0.39
C ALA A 388 6.86 8.59 -1.32
N ASN A 389 5.53 8.62 -1.41
CA ASN A 389 4.80 9.62 -2.18
C ASN A 389 4.94 11.03 -1.58
N ILE A 390 4.92 11.16 -0.25
CA ILE A 390 5.18 12.45 0.43
C ILE A 390 6.59 12.97 0.08
N LEU A 391 7.58 12.08 0.10
CA LEU A 391 8.97 12.47 -0.09
C LEU A 391 9.31 12.83 -1.54
N PHE A 392 8.81 12.06 -2.48
CA PHE A 392 9.28 12.11 -3.86
C PHE A 392 8.23 12.54 -4.87
N GLY A 393 6.93 12.58 -4.49
CA GLY A 393 5.85 12.92 -5.42
C GLY A 393 6.05 14.27 -6.11
N LYS A 394 6.34 15.33 -5.34
CA LYS A 394 6.62 16.67 -5.89
C LYS A 394 7.84 16.71 -6.81
N LEU A 395 8.89 15.97 -6.47
CA LEU A 395 10.10 15.87 -7.30
C LEU A 395 9.76 15.24 -8.66
N GLN A 396 8.97 14.17 -8.67
CA GLN A 396 8.54 13.50 -9.90
C GLN A 396 7.72 14.44 -10.80
N ALA A 397 6.73 15.14 -10.21
CA ALA A 397 5.91 16.08 -10.94
C ALA A 397 6.73 17.27 -11.50
N GLY A 398 7.70 17.77 -10.72
CA GLY A 398 8.61 18.83 -11.17
C GLY A 398 9.51 18.40 -12.32
N ILE A 399 10.05 17.17 -12.29
CA ILE A 399 10.84 16.62 -13.38
C ILE A 399 9.99 16.41 -14.64
N ALA A 400 8.75 15.93 -14.48
CA ALA A 400 7.83 15.76 -15.60
C ALA A 400 7.59 17.07 -16.35
N ALA A 401 7.37 18.16 -15.60
CA ALA A 401 7.19 19.50 -16.17
C ALA A 401 8.42 19.96 -16.97
N ASN A 402 9.64 19.64 -16.50
CA ASN A 402 10.88 19.96 -17.20
C ASN A 402 11.12 19.09 -18.45
N MET A 403 10.49 17.92 -18.54
CA MET A 403 10.69 16.97 -19.63
C MET A 403 9.56 16.98 -20.67
N ASP A 404 8.57 17.85 -20.50
CA ASP A 404 7.35 17.89 -21.32
C ASP A 404 6.58 16.53 -21.31
N ILE A 405 6.60 15.86 -20.13
CA ILE A 405 5.85 14.65 -19.84
C ILE A 405 4.65 15.02 -18.97
N ASP A 406 3.54 14.28 -19.09
CA ASP A 406 2.39 14.46 -18.20
C ASP A 406 2.82 14.29 -16.72
N PRO A 407 2.68 15.31 -15.87
CA PRO A 407 3.03 15.23 -14.46
C PRO A 407 2.34 14.09 -13.73
N SER A 408 1.07 13.78 -14.09
CA SER A 408 0.35 12.65 -13.49
C SER A 408 0.97 11.31 -13.85
N TRP A 409 1.54 11.16 -15.07
CA TRP A 409 2.21 9.95 -15.49
C TRP A 409 3.47 9.65 -14.70
N LEU A 410 4.33 10.67 -14.52
CA LEU A 410 5.58 10.50 -13.80
C LEU A 410 5.37 10.45 -12.28
N ALA A 411 4.41 11.20 -11.74
CA ALA A 411 4.01 11.08 -10.35
C ALA A 411 3.44 9.68 -10.05
N ALA A 412 2.60 9.13 -10.94
CA ALA A 412 2.13 7.76 -10.85
C ALA A 412 3.28 6.74 -10.87
N ALA A 413 4.37 7.00 -11.61
CA ALA A 413 5.54 6.14 -11.62
C ALA A 413 6.21 6.04 -10.23
N ASN A 414 6.14 7.10 -9.41
CA ASN A 414 6.59 7.02 -8.03
C ASN A 414 5.74 6.04 -7.22
N THR A 415 4.42 6.20 -7.24
CA THR A 415 3.52 5.35 -6.45
C THR A 415 3.53 3.89 -6.94
N THR A 416 3.59 3.66 -8.25
CA THR A 416 3.72 2.29 -8.79
C THR A 416 5.09 1.67 -8.49
N GLY A 417 6.16 2.46 -8.46
CA GLY A 417 7.48 2.02 -8.01
C GLY A 417 7.48 1.57 -6.54
N THR A 418 6.65 2.20 -5.69
CA THR A 418 6.52 1.79 -4.27
C THR A 418 6.09 0.35 -4.11
N THR A 419 5.35 -0.20 -5.06
CA THR A 419 4.87 -1.59 -5.05
C THR A 419 6.02 -2.59 -5.15
N ALA A 420 7.02 -2.32 -6.00
CA ALA A 420 8.23 -3.13 -6.08
C ALA A 420 9.03 -3.08 -4.76
N GLY A 421 9.21 -1.87 -4.20
CA GLY A 421 9.87 -1.66 -2.92
C GLY A 421 9.19 -2.38 -1.76
N LYS A 422 7.87 -2.53 -1.80
CA LYS A 422 7.10 -3.23 -0.77
C LYS A 422 7.47 -4.71 -0.65
N ILE A 423 7.80 -5.37 -1.77
CA ILE A 423 8.21 -6.79 -1.82
C ILE A 423 9.47 -7.02 -0.97
N ILE A 424 10.40 -6.08 -0.99
CA ILE A 424 11.72 -6.18 -0.35
C ILE A 424 11.86 -5.30 0.90
N SER A 425 10.82 -4.57 1.29
CA SER A 425 10.86 -3.69 2.45
C SER A 425 11.22 -4.45 3.73
N PRO A 426 12.27 -4.04 4.46
CA PRO A 426 12.66 -4.68 5.72
C PRO A 426 11.51 -4.73 6.74
N GLN A 427 10.66 -3.69 6.78
CA GLN A 427 9.49 -3.64 7.65
C GLN A 427 8.46 -4.73 7.29
N SER A 428 8.11 -4.86 6.01
CA SER A 428 7.15 -5.88 5.55
C SER A 428 7.70 -7.29 5.79
N ILE A 429 8.99 -7.50 5.53
CA ILE A 429 9.69 -8.76 5.77
C ILE A 429 9.68 -9.11 7.26
N ALA A 430 9.99 -8.16 8.15
CA ALA A 430 10.02 -8.40 9.60
C ALA A 430 8.63 -8.76 10.16
N ILE A 431 7.58 -8.06 9.70
CA ILE A 431 6.18 -8.36 10.08
C ILE A 431 5.80 -9.77 9.65
N ALA A 432 6.07 -10.14 8.40
CA ALA A 432 5.75 -11.46 7.87
C ALA A 432 6.59 -12.58 8.53
N ALA A 433 7.86 -12.34 8.75
CA ALA A 433 8.76 -13.27 9.44
C ALA A 433 8.28 -13.53 10.88
N SER A 434 7.87 -12.49 11.59
CA SER A 434 7.31 -12.62 12.94
C SER A 434 6.04 -13.46 12.96
N ALA A 435 5.11 -13.23 12.02
CA ALA A 435 3.86 -13.98 11.91
C ALA A 435 4.06 -15.49 11.62
N CYS A 436 5.18 -15.86 10.97
CA CYS A 436 5.50 -17.22 10.58
C CYS A 436 6.65 -17.85 11.40
N GLN A 437 7.03 -17.24 12.53
CA GLN A 437 8.13 -17.72 13.41
C GLN A 437 9.48 -17.86 12.69
N LEU A 438 9.79 -16.94 11.79
CA LEU A 438 11.04 -16.89 11.01
C LEU A 438 11.95 -15.72 11.43
N GLN A 439 11.85 -15.26 12.69
CA GLN A 439 12.72 -14.21 13.22
C GLN A 439 14.21 -14.62 13.08
N GLY A 440 15.03 -13.66 12.63
CA GLY A 440 16.46 -13.90 12.35
C GLY A 440 16.74 -14.47 10.94
N GLN A 441 15.71 -14.77 10.13
CA GLN A 441 15.87 -15.24 8.75
C GLN A 441 15.51 -14.16 7.71
N GLU A 442 15.34 -12.90 8.13
CA GLU A 442 14.91 -11.78 7.29
C GLU A 442 15.83 -11.60 6.07
N GLY A 443 17.13 -11.73 6.25
CA GLY A 443 18.11 -11.67 5.16
C GLY A 443 17.92 -12.77 4.11
N GLY A 444 17.53 -13.97 4.53
CA GLY A 444 17.20 -15.08 3.64
C GLY A 444 15.91 -14.85 2.85
N ILE A 445 14.92 -14.20 3.47
CA ILE A 445 13.66 -13.80 2.82
C ILE A 445 13.96 -12.70 1.80
N LEU A 446 14.68 -11.64 2.18
CA LEU A 446 15.10 -10.55 1.31
C LEU A 446 15.81 -11.07 0.04
N LYS A 447 16.80 -11.94 0.21
CA LYS A 447 17.54 -12.52 -0.93
C LYS A 447 16.64 -13.23 -1.94
N ARG A 448 15.54 -13.87 -1.47
CA ARG A 448 14.59 -14.58 -2.34
C ARG A 448 13.52 -13.67 -2.92
N ALA A 449 13.17 -12.58 -2.23
CA ALA A 449 12.22 -11.59 -2.69
C ALA A 449 12.84 -10.63 -3.73
N PHE A 450 14.13 -10.32 -3.58
CA PHE A 450 14.84 -9.36 -4.41
C PHE A 450 14.73 -9.57 -5.93
N PRO A 451 14.85 -10.79 -6.49
CA PRO A 451 14.70 -10.99 -7.93
C PRO A 451 13.31 -10.58 -8.45
N TYR A 452 12.25 -10.76 -7.66
CA TYR A 452 10.89 -10.35 -8.04
C TYR A 452 10.76 -8.83 -8.06
N ALA A 453 11.28 -8.13 -7.05
CA ALA A 453 11.28 -6.67 -7.02
C ALA A 453 12.12 -6.09 -8.18
N LEU A 454 13.28 -6.65 -8.45
CA LEU A 454 14.15 -6.23 -9.57
C LEU A 454 13.45 -6.37 -10.92
N VAL A 455 12.84 -7.52 -11.19
CA VAL A 455 12.10 -7.76 -12.44
C VAL A 455 10.91 -6.82 -12.54
N TYR A 456 10.22 -6.61 -11.43
CA TYR A 456 9.10 -5.67 -11.34
C TYR A 456 9.56 -4.24 -11.69
N GLY A 457 10.60 -3.74 -11.04
CA GLY A 457 11.15 -2.39 -11.29
C GLY A 457 11.62 -2.19 -12.73
N ILE A 458 12.27 -3.20 -13.35
CA ILE A 458 12.70 -3.15 -14.76
C ILE A 458 11.49 -3.07 -15.70
N ILE A 459 10.49 -3.94 -15.53
CA ILE A 459 9.29 -3.93 -16.38
C ILE A 459 8.57 -2.59 -16.24
N LEU A 460 8.42 -2.10 -15.00
CA LEU A 460 7.77 -0.81 -14.74
C LEU A 460 8.54 0.35 -15.37
N GLY A 461 9.88 0.36 -15.25
CA GLY A 461 10.72 1.36 -15.92
C GLY A 461 10.52 1.40 -17.43
N ILE A 462 10.41 0.23 -18.08
CA ILE A 462 10.12 0.13 -19.51
C ILE A 462 8.74 0.73 -19.81
N ILE A 463 7.70 0.40 -19.03
CA ILE A 463 6.34 0.92 -19.22
C ILE A 463 6.30 2.44 -19.12
N VAL A 464 6.93 2.99 -18.08
CA VAL A 464 6.96 4.44 -17.85
C VAL A 464 7.74 5.16 -18.94
N PHE A 465 8.79 4.54 -19.46
CA PHE A 465 9.62 5.13 -20.53
C PHE A 465 8.93 5.16 -21.90
N ILE A 466 8.06 4.17 -22.18
CA ILE A 466 7.38 4.05 -23.49
C ILE A 466 6.07 4.88 -23.49
N GLY A 467 5.38 5.00 -22.38
CA GLY A 467 4.10 5.72 -22.25
C GLY A 467 4.30 7.17 -21.95
#